data_1fa6cce53ad927d12c94d646ac08c359
#
_entry.id   1fa6cce53ad927d12c94d646ac08c359
#
_cell.length_a   1.000
_cell.length_b   1.000
_cell.length_c   1.000
_cell.angle_alpha   90.00
_cell.angle_beta   90.00
_cell.angle_gamma   90.00
#
_symmetry.space_group_name_H-M   'P 1'
#
loop_
_entity.id
_entity.type
_entity.pdbx_description
1 polymer ?
#
loop_
_entity_poly.entity_id
_entity_poly.type
_entity_poly.pdbx_seq_one_letter_code
_entity_poly.pdbx_strand_id
1 'polypeptide(L)'
;MGFKAVVAGASGGIGQPLSLLLKTSPLITELALYDVVNTPGVAADLSHISSPAKITGYLPKDDGAKLAFKNADIIVIPAGIPGLIEIIAEVAPKAYILIISNPVNSTVPIAAEVLKAKGVFDAQRLFGVTTLDVVRAETFVAEIVGTANPQELTIPVIGGHSGETIVPLFSQAKPSVNIPADKLDALVNRVQFGGDEVVKAKDGAGSATLSMAYAGFRFAEKVLKALNGEKGIVEPTFVYLPGVPGGEAIAKETGLDFFSVPVELGVNKRCQQSSKPLSNINDAEKKLLAACVDGLKGNISKGVTFANAPPQQK
;
A
#
# COMPACT_ATOMS: atom_id res chain seq x y z
N MET A 1 -16.07 -5.89 17.09
CA MET A 1 -14.93 -6.81 17.30
C MET A 1 -13.66 -5.98 17.19
N GLY A 2 -12.64 -6.30 18.00
CA GLY A 2 -11.35 -5.62 17.88
C GLY A 2 -10.40 -6.46 17.04
N PHE A 3 -9.49 -5.81 16.32
CA PHE A 3 -8.54 -6.46 15.42
C PHE A 3 -7.14 -6.49 16.01
N LYS A 4 -6.36 -7.50 15.61
CA LYS A 4 -4.92 -7.55 15.81
C LYS A 4 -4.21 -7.01 14.58
N ALA A 5 -3.49 -5.90 14.75
CA ALA A 5 -2.62 -5.32 13.72
C ALA A 5 -1.14 -5.61 14.05
N VAL A 6 -0.34 -5.79 13.01
CA VAL A 6 1.10 -5.96 13.12
C VAL A 6 1.82 -4.97 12.21
N VAL A 7 2.88 -4.36 12.73
CA VAL A 7 3.83 -3.55 11.93
C VAL A 7 5.16 -4.26 11.89
N ALA A 8 5.57 -4.70 10.69
CA ALA A 8 6.87 -5.32 10.46
C ALA A 8 7.86 -4.31 9.88
N GLY A 9 8.84 -3.91 10.66
CA GLY A 9 9.69 -2.74 10.43
C GLY A 9 9.29 -1.57 11.33
N ALA A 10 8.81 -1.87 12.53
CA ALA A 10 8.17 -0.92 13.43
C ALA A 10 9.12 0.13 14.04
N SER A 11 10.43 -0.11 14.05
CA SER A 11 11.42 0.82 14.58
C SER A 11 11.96 1.81 13.56
N GLY A 12 11.63 1.62 12.27
CA GLY A 12 12.06 2.49 11.18
C GLY A 12 11.33 3.82 11.12
N GLY A 13 11.81 4.72 10.24
CA GLY A 13 11.24 6.06 10.06
C GLY A 13 9.78 6.08 9.54
N ILE A 14 9.31 5.00 8.90
CA ILE A 14 7.89 4.80 8.56
C ILE A 14 7.19 4.04 9.69
N GLY A 15 7.85 3.03 10.25
CA GLY A 15 7.26 2.12 11.21
C GLY A 15 6.79 2.79 12.49
N GLN A 16 7.61 3.67 13.09
CA GLN A 16 7.25 4.35 14.34
C GLN A 16 6.01 5.25 14.18
N PRO A 17 5.94 6.22 13.25
CA PRO A 17 4.77 7.06 13.07
C PRO A 17 3.53 6.26 12.59
N LEU A 18 3.71 5.19 11.80
CA LEU A 18 2.63 4.28 11.44
C LEU A 18 2.08 3.56 12.68
N SER A 19 2.95 3.05 13.55
CA SER A 19 2.58 2.39 14.80
C SER A 19 1.83 3.35 15.74
N LEU A 20 2.26 4.62 15.82
CA LEU A 20 1.55 5.67 16.56
C LEU A 20 0.11 5.85 16.04
N LEU A 21 -0.07 5.98 14.74
CA LEU A 21 -1.41 6.15 14.14
C LEU A 21 -2.29 4.90 14.37
N LEU A 22 -1.76 3.70 14.17
CA LEU A 22 -2.49 2.45 14.42
C LEU A 22 -2.85 2.28 15.91
N LYS A 23 -1.97 2.70 16.83
CA LYS A 23 -2.22 2.66 18.28
C LYS A 23 -3.44 3.50 18.68
N THR A 24 -3.72 4.58 17.95
CA THR A 24 -4.87 5.46 18.22
C THR A 24 -6.18 4.98 17.58
N SER A 25 -6.15 3.99 16.70
CA SER A 25 -7.35 3.48 16.03
C SER A 25 -8.27 2.74 17.01
N PRO A 26 -9.56 3.09 17.09
CA PRO A 26 -10.52 2.40 17.95
C PRO A 26 -10.85 0.97 17.49
N LEU A 27 -10.46 0.61 16.27
CA LEU A 27 -10.69 -0.72 15.70
C LEU A 27 -9.64 -1.74 16.14
N ILE A 28 -8.49 -1.29 16.65
CA ILE A 28 -7.37 -2.16 17.04
C ILE A 28 -7.40 -2.40 18.55
N THR A 29 -7.41 -3.66 18.93
CA THR A 29 -7.33 -4.10 20.34
C THR A 29 -5.98 -4.72 20.67
N GLU A 30 -5.22 -5.19 19.68
CA GLU A 30 -3.87 -5.69 19.83
C GLU A 30 -2.98 -5.11 18.72
N LEU A 31 -1.87 -4.50 19.11
CA LEU A 31 -0.85 -3.98 18.20
C LEU A 31 0.49 -4.66 18.49
N ALA A 32 0.96 -5.50 17.56
CA ALA A 32 2.25 -6.14 17.65
C ALA A 32 3.28 -5.39 16.77
N LEU A 33 4.43 -5.09 17.35
CA LEU A 33 5.54 -4.43 16.67
C LEU A 33 6.67 -5.41 16.47
N TYR A 34 7.12 -5.61 15.23
CA TYR A 34 8.25 -6.44 14.91
C TYR A 34 9.33 -5.65 14.16
N ASP A 35 10.56 -5.77 14.60
CA ASP A 35 11.75 -5.28 13.89
C ASP A 35 12.99 -6.03 14.40
N VAL A 36 14.12 -5.83 13.72
CA VAL A 36 15.41 -6.41 14.14
C VAL A 36 16.03 -5.68 15.34
N VAL A 37 15.57 -4.47 15.63
CA VAL A 37 16.04 -3.63 16.74
C VAL A 37 14.90 -2.86 17.40
N ASN A 38 15.06 -2.49 18.66
CA ASN A 38 14.37 -1.42 19.42
C ASN A 38 12.83 -1.52 19.55
N THR A 39 12.16 -2.56 19.10
CA THR A 39 10.68 -2.66 19.20
C THR A 39 10.17 -2.67 20.64
N PRO A 40 10.86 -3.25 21.66
CA PRO A 40 10.43 -3.12 23.05
C PRO A 40 10.40 -1.67 23.53
N GLY A 41 11.38 -0.84 23.12
CA GLY A 41 11.40 0.59 23.46
C GLY A 41 10.25 1.36 22.82
N VAL A 42 10.00 1.14 21.50
CA VAL A 42 8.87 1.75 20.79
C VAL A 42 7.53 1.31 21.41
N ALA A 43 7.39 0.04 21.76
CA ALA A 43 6.18 -0.47 22.40
C ALA A 43 5.96 0.12 23.79
N ALA A 44 7.03 0.28 24.58
CA ALA A 44 6.97 0.91 25.90
C ALA A 44 6.47 2.36 25.80
N ASP A 45 7.02 3.15 24.88
CA ASP A 45 6.60 4.53 24.66
C ASP A 45 5.12 4.60 24.22
N LEU A 46 4.74 3.84 23.21
CA LEU A 46 3.36 3.81 22.71
C LEU A 46 2.36 3.22 23.74
N SER A 47 2.81 2.44 24.70
CA SER A 47 1.95 1.91 25.77
C SER A 47 1.38 2.99 26.69
N HIS A 48 2.02 4.17 26.75
CA HIS A 48 1.56 5.32 27.53
C HIS A 48 0.38 6.06 26.87
N ILE A 49 0.02 5.72 25.63
CA ILE A 49 -1.12 6.33 24.95
C ILE A 49 -2.41 5.69 25.42
N SER A 50 -3.36 6.51 25.88
CA SER A 50 -4.67 6.11 26.37
C SER A 50 -5.58 5.62 25.22
N SER A 51 -5.38 4.41 24.75
CA SER A 51 -6.19 3.75 23.74
C SER A 51 -6.42 2.28 24.09
N PRO A 52 -7.46 1.61 23.55
CA PRO A 52 -7.79 0.22 23.90
C PRO A 52 -6.75 -0.80 23.44
N ALA A 53 -5.91 -0.45 22.46
CA ALA A 53 -4.94 -1.38 21.88
C ALA A 53 -3.85 -1.77 22.89
N LYS A 54 -3.76 -3.06 23.23
CA LYS A 54 -2.60 -3.62 23.91
C LYS A 54 -1.43 -3.66 22.94
N ILE A 55 -0.26 -3.21 23.37
CA ILE A 55 0.90 -3.17 22.49
C ILE A 55 2.03 -4.05 23.00
N THR A 56 2.71 -4.76 22.09
CA THR A 56 3.85 -5.61 22.40
C THR A 56 4.92 -5.46 21.32
N GLY A 57 6.18 -5.30 21.73
CA GLY A 57 7.34 -5.27 20.85
C GLY A 57 8.04 -6.62 20.82
N TYR A 58 8.38 -7.09 19.62
CA TYR A 58 9.06 -8.35 19.36
C TYR A 58 10.34 -8.11 18.58
N LEU A 59 11.39 -8.84 18.92
CA LEU A 59 12.67 -8.91 18.23
C LEU A 59 12.83 -10.31 17.60
N PRO A 60 13.82 -10.54 16.71
CA PRO A 60 14.04 -11.85 16.08
C PRO A 60 14.29 -12.99 17.08
N LYS A 61 14.81 -12.65 18.26
CA LYS A 61 15.09 -13.60 19.32
C LYS A 61 13.80 -14.31 19.78
N ASP A 62 13.92 -15.58 20.17
CA ASP A 62 12.84 -16.38 20.79
C ASP A 62 11.59 -16.49 19.88
N ASP A 63 11.78 -16.71 18.58
CA ASP A 63 10.70 -16.79 17.58
C ASP A 63 9.81 -15.53 17.50
N GLY A 64 10.37 -14.37 17.82
CA GLY A 64 9.60 -13.13 17.95
C GLY A 64 8.78 -12.75 16.72
N ALA A 65 9.25 -13.04 15.51
CA ALA A 65 8.47 -12.83 14.27
C ALA A 65 7.21 -13.70 14.26
N LYS A 66 7.32 -15.00 14.59
CA LYS A 66 6.17 -15.91 14.65
C LYS A 66 5.18 -15.48 15.74
N LEU A 67 5.68 -15.05 16.89
CA LEU A 67 4.85 -14.55 17.98
C LEU A 67 4.11 -13.26 17.60
N ALA A 68 4.79 -12.33 16.94
CA ALA A 68 4.19 -11.09 16.48
C ALA A 68 3.06 -11.34 15.47
N PHE A 69 3.31 -12.18 14.45
CA PHE A 69 2.38 -12.41 13.34
C PHE A 69 1.23 -13.37 13.67
N LYS A 70 1.40 -14.24 14.64
CA LYS A 70 0.38 -15.24 15.01
C LYS A 70 -0.98 -14.59 15.25
N ASN A 71 -2.00 -15.11 14.58
CA ASN A 71 -3.39 -14.63 14.66
C ASN A 71 -3.59 -13.17 14.26
N ALA A 72 -2.71 -12.59 13.43
CA ALA A 72 -2.90 -11.25 12.91
C ALA A 72 -4.09 -11.20 11.94
N ASP A 73 -4.90 -10.14 12.06
CA ASP A 73 -5.94 -9.81 11.09
C ASP A 73 -5.34 -9.00 9.93
N ILE A 74 -4.43 -8.08 10.26
CA ILE A 74 -3.76 -7.20 9.28
C ILE A 74 -2.27 -7.06 9.62
N ILE A 75 -1.44 -7.13 8.59
CA ILE A 75 0.03 -6.97 8.70
C ILE A 75 0.49 -5.91 7.73
N VAL A 76 1.09 -4.85 8.24
CA VAL A 76 1.64 -3.75 7.43
C VAL A 76 3.16 -3.87 7.41
N ILE A 77 3.75 -3.87 6.21
CA ILE A 77 5.17 -4.21 6.01
C ILE A 77 5.92 -3.05 5.35
N PRO A 78 6.48 -2.11 6.13
CA PRO A 78 7.45 -1.13 5.62
C PRO A 78 8.91 -1.66 5.56
N ALA A 79 9.17 -2.91 5.91
CA ALA A 79 10.49 -3.55 5.94
C ALA A 79 10.73 -4.52 4.77
N GLY A 80 11.93 -5.11 4.71
CA GLY A 80 12.29 -6.14 3.70
C GLY A 80 11.43 -7.40 3.77
N ILE A 81 11.14 -8.03 2.63
CA ILE A 81 9.97 -8.91 2.43
C ILE A 81 10.21 -10.41 2.50
N PRO A 82 11.20 -11.04 1.80
CA PRO A 82 11.06 -12.46 1.49
C PRO A 82 10.89 -13.35 2.73
N GLY A 83 11.75 -13.22 3.71
CA GLY A 83 11.69 -14.03 4.93
C GLY A 83 10.46 -13.76 5.81
N LEU A 84 9.93 -12.53 5.80
CA LEU A 84 8.72 -12.19 6.56
C LEU A 84 7.48 -12.85 5.97
N ILE A 85 7.35 -12.89 4.64
CA ILE A 85 6.21 -13.52 3.97
C ILE A 85 6.18 -15.04 4.21
N GLU A 86 7.33 -15.70 4.26
CA GLU A 86 7.41 -17.11 4.61
C GLU A 86 6.86 -17.39 6.02
N ILE A 87 7.24 -16.57 6.99
CA ILE A 87 6.74 -16.68 8.36
C ILE A 87 5.23 -16.38 8.42
N ILE A 88 4.77 -15.34 7.72
CA ILE A 88 3.34 -15.00 7.65
C ILE A 88 2.53 -16.15 7.06
N ALA A 89 3.03 -16.78 5.99
CA ALA A 89 2.39 -17.95 5.37
C ALA A 89 2.21 -19.12 6.36
N GLU A 90 3.14 -19.27 7.30
CA GLU A 90 3.11 -20.33 8.32
C GLU A 90 2.12 -20.02 9.45
N VAL A 91 2.17 -18.79 10.02
CA VAL A 91 1.49 -18.49 11.30
C VAL A 91 0.27 -17.58 11.17
N ALA A 92 0.09 -16.91 10.04
CA ALA A 92 -1.01 -15.99 9.78
C ALA A 92 -1.51 -16.05 8.31
N PRO A 93 -1.79 -17.23 7.72
CA PRO A 93 -2.10 -17.38 6.30
C PRO A 93 -3.41 -16.69 5.87
N LYS A 94 -4.22 -16.24 6.83
CA LYS A 94 -5.48 -15.54 6.58
C LYS A 94 -5.40 -14.03 6.82
N ALA A 95 -4.24 -13.51 7.21
CA ALA A 95 -4.04 -12.08 7.43
C ALA A 95 -4.16 -11.29 6.13
N TYR A 96 -4.61 -10.05 6.23
CA TYR A 96 -4.50 -9.06 5.16
C TYR A 96 -3.09 -8.47 5.19
N ILE A 97 -2.37 -8.57 4.08
CA ILE A 97 -0.97 -8.18 3.96
C ILE A 97 -0.88 -6.89 3.15
N LEU A 98 -0.35 -5.84 3.76
CA LEU A 98 -0.19 -4.51 3.19
C LEU A 98 1.30 -4.21 3.01
N ILE A 99 1.77 -4.23 1.78
CA ILE A 99 3.18 -4.01 1.42
C ILE A 99 3.42 -2.53 1.15
N ILE A 100 4.31 -1.93 1.96
CA ILE A 100 4.80 -0.55 1.80
C ILE A 100 6.22 -0.55 1.25
N SER A 101 7.00 -1.62 1.50
CA SER A 101 8.42 -1.70 1.13
C SER A 101 8.65 -1.60 -0.37
N ASN A 102 9.53 -0.68 -0.75
CA ASN A 102 9.90 -0.42 -2.14
C ASN A 102 10.94 -1.43 -2.67
N PRO A 103 10.90 -1.67 -3.99
CA PRO A 103 9.95 -1.17 -4.98
C PRO A 103 8.63 -1.98 -4.98
N VAL A 104 7.51 -1.36 -4.64
CA VAL A 104 6.18 -2.01 -4.50
C VAL A 104 5.82 -2.82 -5.75
N ASN A 105 6.12 -2.30 -6.95
CA ASN A 105 5.87 -2.98 -8.22
C ASN A 105 6.56 -4.34 -8.36
N SER A 106 7.60 -4.62 -7.56
CA SER A 106 8.31 -5.91 -7.54
C SER A 106 8.06 -6.68 -6.25
N THR A 107 7.94 -6.00 -5.12
CA THR A 107 7.79 -6.62 -3.80
C THR A 107 6.44 -7.31 -3.63
N VAL A 108 5.37 -6.78 -4.23
CA VAL A 108 4.06 -7.44 -4.24
C VAL A 108 4.08 -8.73 -5.07
N PRO A 109 4.59 -8.75 -6.32
CA PRO A 109 4.85 -10.00 -7.05
C PRO A 109 5.71 -11.01 -6.28
N ILE A 110 6.79 -10.57 -5.59
CA ILE A 110 7.60 -11.45 -4.73
C ILE A 110 6.73 -12.11 -3.66
N ALA A 111 5.96 -11.31 -2.94
CA ALA A 111 5.08 -11.82 -1.89
C ALA A 111 4.04 -12.81 -2.44
N ALA A 112 3.45 -12.51 -3.59
CA ALA A 112 2.49 -13.40 -4.24
C ALA A 112 3.11 -14.75 -4.59
N GLU A 113 4.31 -14.78 -5.18
CA GLU A 113 5.00 -16.02 -5.54
C GLU A 113 5.39 -16.84 -4.30
N VAL A 114 5.88 -16.20 -3.22
CA VAL A 114 6.16 -16.88 -1.95
C VAL A 114 4.90 -17.52 -1.37
N LEU A 115 3.78 -16.76 -1.33
CA LEU A 115 2.51 -17.28 -0.82
C LEU A 115 1.93 -18.41 -1.71
N LYS A 116 2.08 -18.33 -3.04
CA LYS A 116 1.73 -19.41 -3.99
C LYS A 116 2.54 -20.66 -3.71
N ALA A 117 3.86 -20.53 -3.56
CA ALA A 117 4.75 -21.66 -3.25
C ALA A 117 4.41 -22.36 -1.93
N LYS A 118 3.87 -21.61 -0.95
CA LYS A 118 3.37 -22.13 0.33
C LYS A 118 1.92 -22.63 0.27
N GLY A 119 1.21 -22.51 -0.86
CA GLY A 119 -0.17 -22.95 -1.03
C GLY A 119 -1.22 -22.13 -0.29
N VAL A 120 -0.90 -20.90 0.11
CA VAL A 120 -1.79 -20.02 0.92
C VAL A 120 -2.09 -18.69 0.25
N PHE A 121 -1.76 -18.52 -1.02
CA PHE A 121 -2.02 -17.28 -1.74
C PHE A 121 -3.52 -16.98 -1.87
N ASP A 122 -3.92 -15.82 -1.40
CA ASP A 122 -5.25 -15.25 -1.63
C ASP A 122 -5.07 -13.82 -2.17
N ALA A 123 -5.36 -13.61 -3.46
CA ALA A 123 -5.18 -12.33 -4.14
C ALA A 123 -5.99 -11.20 -3.48
N GLN A 124 -7.07 -11.51 -2.79
CA GLN A 124 -7.92 -10.53 -2.12
C GLN A 124 -7.41 -10.14 -0.72
N ARG A 125 -6.25 -10.65 -0.31
CA ARG A 125 -5.61 -10.36 0.98
C ARG A 125 -4.19 -9.82 0.85
N LEU A 126 -3.70 -9.61 -0.38
CA LEU A 126 -2.38 -9.06 -0.64
C LEU A 126 -2.51 -7.74 -1.40
N PHE A 127 -2.03 -6.67 -0.80
CA PHE A 127 -2.12 -5.31 -1.32
C PHE A 127 -0.77 -4.61 -1.31
N GLY A 128 -0.44 -3.94 -2.42
CA GLY A 128 0.61 -2.94 -2.45
C GLY A 128 0.03 -1.56 -2.14
N VAL A 129 0.58 -0.88 -1.16
CA VAL A 129 0.07 0.42 -0.71
C VAL A 129 0.55 1.51 -1.66
N THR A 130 -0.35 2.03 -2.49
CA THR A 130 -0.12 3.16 -3.42
C THR A 130 -0.81 4.45 -2.95
N THR A 131 -1.35 4.45 -1.75
CA THR A 131 -2.16 5.53 -1.18
C THR A 131 -1.40 6.86 -1.08
N LEU A 132 -0.06 6.83 -0.96
CA LEU A 132 0.72 8.07 -0.94
C LEU A 132 0.61 8.86 -2.25
N ASP A 133 0.48 8.17 -3.38
CA ASP A 133 0.30 8.82 -4.68
C ASP A 133 -1.07 9.50 -4.78
N VAL A 134 -2.10 8.86 -4.20
CA VAL A 134 -3.44 9.44 -4.05
C VAL A 134 -3.39 10.69 -3.16
N VAL A 135 -2.76 10.60 -2.00
CA VAL A 135 -2.62 11.72 -1.05
C VAL A 135 -1.89 12.90 -1.69
N ARG A 136 -0.84 12.64 -2.48
CA ARG A 136 -0.13 13.67 -3.24
C ARG A 136 -1.01 14.29 -4.31
N ALA A 137 -1.74 13.49 -5.09
CA ALA A 137 -2.65 13.98 -6.12
C ALA A 137 -3.73 14.88 -5.51
N GLU A 138 -4.37 14.45 -4.42
CA GLU A 138 -5.38 15.22 -3.68
C GLU A 138 -4.79 16.54 -3.16
N THR A 139 -3.62 16.50 -2.51
CA THR A 139 -2.96 17.68 -1.93
C THR A 139 -2.53 18.67 -3.00
N PHE A 140 -1.84 18.22 -4.04
CA PHE A 140 -1.29 19.11 -5.06
C PHE A 140 -2.37 19.70 -5.97
N VAL A 141 -3.46 18.97 -6.23
CA VAL A 141 -4.63 19.53 -6.91
C VAL A 141 -5.29 20.59 -6.03
N ALA A 142 -5.49 20.34 -4.74
CA ALA A 142 -6.08 21.29 -3.81
C ALA A 142 -5.31 22.62 -3.77
N GLU A 143 -3.98 22.57 -3.80
CA GLU A 143 -3.11 23.75 -3.89
C GLU A 143 -3.38 24.57 -5.19
N ILE A 144 -3.61 23.90 -6.31
CA ILE A 144 -3.83 24.55 -7.62
C ILE A 144 -5.22 25.17 -7.71
N VAL A 145 -6.27 24.44 -7.25
CA VAL A 145 -7.65 24.88 -7.39
C VAL A 145 -8.13 25.72 -6.21
N GLY A 146 -7.30 25.86 -5.17
CA GLY A 146 -7.62 26.68 -3.99
C GLY A 146 -8.65 26.05 -3.06
N THR A 147 -8.80 24.72 -3.05
CA THR A 147 -9.68 24.02 -2.11
C THR A 147 -9.05 24.00 -0.72
N ALA A 148 -9.83 24.39 0.29
CA ALA A 148 -9.33 24.49 1.67
C ALA A 148 -9.00 23.13 2.31
N ASN A 149 -9.69 22.06 1.90
CA ASN A 149 -9.50 20.72 2.47
C ASN A 149 -9.24 19.68 1.36
N PRO A 150 -7.98 19.21 1.19
CA PRO A 150 -7.65 18.17 0.22
C PRO A 150 -8.43 16.85 0.41
N GLN A 151 -8.88 16.56 1.63
CA GLN A 151 -9.63 15.32 1.93
C GLN A 151 -11.05 15.31 1.34
N GLU A 152 -11.55 16.45 0.85
CA GLU A 152 -12.81 16.54 0.11
C GLU A 152 -12.66 16.10 -1.35
N LEU A 153 -11.42 15.99 -1.84
CA LEU A 153 -11.10 15.48 -3.17
C LEU A 153 -10.94 13.96 -3.15
N THR A 154 -11.41 13.33 -4.20
CA THR A 154 -11.10 11.93 -4.51
C THR A 154 -10.52 11.86 -5.90
N ILE A 155 -9.24 11.53 -6.03
CA ILE A 155 -8.54 11.44 -7.29
C ILE A 155 -7.97 10.04 -7.43
N PRO A 156 -8.53 9.20 -8.34
CA PRO A 156 -7.97 7.87 -8.55
C PRO A 156 -6.56 7.97 -9.12
N VAL A 157 -5.65 7.17 -8.57
CA VAL A 157 -4.31 6.97 -9.13
C VAL A 157 -4.15 5.50 -9.45
N ILE A 158 -3.83 5.17 -10.69
CA ILE A 158 -3.72 3.81 -11.18
C ILE A 158 -2.29 3.49 -11.64
N GLY A 159 -2.03 2.25 -12.03
CA GLY A 159 -0.75 1.85 -12.59
C GLY A 159 0.14 1.14 -11.58
N GLY A 160 1.26 1.76 -11.24
CA GLY A 160 2.25 1.29 -10.26
C GLY A 160 2.56 2.33 -9.19
N HIS A 161 3.72 2.18 -8.54
CA HIS A 161 4.19 3.06 -7.46
C HIS A 161 5.65 3.48 -7.64
N SER A 162 6.03 3.86 -8.87
CA SER A 162 7.37 4.39 -9.14
C SER A 162 7.38 5.24 -10.41
N GLY A 163 7.76 6.51 -10.30
CA GLY A 163 7.95 7.41 -11.45
C GLY A 163 6.80 7.35 -12.46
N GLU A 164 7.14 7.14 -13.73
CA GLU A 164 6.19 7.11 -14.84
C GLU A 164 5.13 5.99 -14.76
N THR A 165 5.28 5.02 -13.84
CA THR A 165 4.24 4.01 -13.63
C THR A 165 3.05 4.54 -12.83
N ILE A 166 3.13 5.73 -12.24
CA ILE A 166 2.06 6.39 -11.50
C ILE A 166 1.19 7.18 -12.47
N VAL A 167 -0.10 6.84 -12.56
CA VAL A 167 -1.05 7.47 -13.49
C VAL A 167 -2.20 8.10 -12.72
N PRO A 168 -2.11 9.40 -12.41
CA PRO A 168 -3.23 10.12 -11.77
C PRO A 168 -4.34 10.38 -12.79
N LEU A 169 -5.58 10.05 -12.44
CA LEU A 169 -6.76 10.25 -13.28
C LEU A 169 -7.51 11.52 -12.86
N PHE A 170 -6.97 12.67 -13.20
CA PHE A 170 -7.59 13.97 -12.89
C PHE A 170 -8.95 14.16 -13.56
N SER A 171 -9.18 13.52 -14.72
CA SER A 171 -10.47 13.53 -15.41
C SER A 171 -11.59 12.83 -14.60
N GLN A 172 -11.21 11.99 -13.65
CA GLN A 172 -12.13 11.26 -12.77
C GLN A 172 -12.19 11.80 -11.35
N ALA A 173 -11.64 13.00 -11.12
CA ALA A 173 -11.68 13.66 -9.81
C ALA A 173 -13.12 13.93 -9.34
N LYS A 174 -13.36 13.77 -8.04
CA LYS A 174 -14.64 14.05 -7.39
C LYS A 174 -14.41 14.94 -6.16
N PRO A 175 -15.07 16.12 -6.08
CA PRO A 175 -15.77 16.78 -7.19
C PRO A 175 -14.86 17.02 -8.39
N SER A 176 -15.46 17.29 -9.57
CA SER A 176 -14.68 17.61 -10.76
C SER A 176 -13.84 18.86 -10.55
N VAL A 177 -12.61 18.84 -11.02
CA VAL A 177 -11.65 19.94 -10.86
C VAL A 177 -11.28 20.53 -12.21
N ASN A 178 -11.04 21.84 -12.25
CA ASN A 178 -10.54 22.53 -13.43
C ASN A 178 -9.05 22.84 -13.23
N ILE A 179 -8.18 22.02 -13.79
CA ILE A 179 -6.73 22.22 -13.73
C ILE A 179 -6.34 23.04 -14.96
N PRO A 180 -5.68 24.22 -14.81
CA PRO A 180 -5.17 24.98 -15.94
C PRO A 180 -4.23 24.14 -16.82
N ALA A 181 -4.40 24.24 -18.13
CA ALA A 181 -3.66 23.42 -19.09
C ALA A 181 -2.12 23.61 -18.98
N ASP A 182 -1.68 24.82 -18.67
CA ASP A 182 -0.27 25.17 -18.47
C ASP A 182 0.33 24.57 -17.17
N LYS A 183 -0.49 24.10 -16.25
CA LYS A 183 -0.07 23.47 -14.98
C LYS A 183 -0.13 21.94 -15.00
N LEU A 184 -0.84 21.35 -15.97
CA LEU A 184 -1.16 19.93 -15.97
C LEU A 184 0.09 19.04 -16.01
N ASP A 185 1.02 19.29 -16.90
CA ASP A 185 2.24 18.49 -17.04
C ASP A 185 3.14 18.59 -15.80
N ALA A 186 3.27 19.78 -15.24
CA ALA A 186 4.02 19.98 -13.99
C ALA A 186 3.37 19.26 -12.81
N LEU A 187 2.05 19.25 -12.74
CA LEU A 187 1.30 18.55 -11.71
C LEU A 187 1.46 17.02 -11.84
N VAL A 188 1.31 16.47 -13.05
CA VAL A 188 1.56 15.04 -13.32
C VAL A 188 2.96 14.66 -12.86
N ASN A 189 3.98 15.40 -13.28
CA ASN A 189 5.37 15.17 -12.90
C ASN A 189 5.56 15.22 -11.38
N ARG A 190 4.96 16.22 -10.70
CA ARG A 190 5.06 16.35 -9.25
C ARG A 190 4.41 15.18 -8.52
N VAL A 191 3.29 14.63 -9.00
CA VAL A 191 2.68 13.42 -8.41
C VAL A 191 3.58 12.20 -8.62
N GLN A 192 4.12 12.03 -9.83
CA GLN A 192 5.00 10.91 -10.20
C GLN A 192 6.31 10.90 -9.41
N PHE A 193 6.94 12.07 -9.25
CA PHE A 193 8.27 12.23 -8.68
C PHE A 193 8.26 12.98 -7.33
N GLY A 194 7.13 13.08 -6.66
CA GLY A 194 7.01 13.75 -5.36
C GLY A 194 7.87 13.12 -4.25
N GLY A 195 8.34 11.88 -4.44
CA GLY A 195 9.37 11.27 -3.59
C GLY A 195 10.71 12.00 -3.64
N ASP A 196 11.11 12.46 -4.82
CA ASP A 196 12.39 13.13 -5.05
C ASP A 196 12.41 14.52 -4.39
N GLU A 197 11.26 15.22 -4.32
CA GLU A 197 11.13 16.46 -3.53
C GLU A 197 11.57 16.24 -2.08
N VAL A 198 11.11 15.14 -1.47
CA VAL A 198 11.42 14.82 -0.08
C VAL A 198 12.87 14.40 0.10
N VAL A 199 13.39 13.57 -0.83
CA VAL A 199 14.81 13.17 -0.82
C VAL A 199 15.73 14.40 -0.91
N LYS A 200 15.41 15.32 -1.83
CA LYS A 200 16.16 16.58 -1.98
C LYS A 200 16.07 17.46 -0.73
N ALA A 201 14.88 17.61 -0.16
CA ALA A 201 14.68 18.42 1.06
C ALA A 201 15.36 17.82 2.30
N LYS A 202 15.69 16.53 2.26
CA LYS A 202 16.43 15.81 3.32
C LYS A 202 17.92 15.65 3.01
N ASP A 203 18.45 16.34 2.01
CA ASP A 203 19.84 16.24 1.57
C ASP A 203 20.30 14.78 1.32
N GLY A 204 19.41 13.94 0.79
CA GLY A 204 19.65 12.53 0.54
C GLY A 204 19.57 11.60 1.77
N ALA A 205 19.26 12.13 2.95
CA ALA A 205 19.19 11.36 4.21
C ALA A 205 17.89 10.53 4.35
N GLY A 206 17.28 10.11 3.25
CA GLY A 206 16.09 9.27 3.21
C GLY A 206 14.96 9.84 2.36
N SER A 207 13.89 9.05 2.25
CA SER A 207 12.70 9.36 1.47
C SER A 207 11.53 9.80 2.35
N ALA A 208 10.31 9.78 1.81
CA ALA A 208 9.08 10.03 2.55
C ALA A 208 8.93 9.03 3.72
N THR A 209 8.73 9.53 4.92
CA THR A 209 8.52 8.72 6.12
C THR A 209 7.17 9.03 6.77
N LEU A 210 6.95 10.27 7.20
CA LEU A 210 5.71 10.68 7.87
C LEU A 210 4.49 10.60 6.94
N SER A 211 4.60 11.14 5.73
CA SER A 211 3.53 11.06 4.73
C SER A 211 3.26 9.63 4.27
N MET A 212 4.30 8.77 4.21
CA MET A 212 4.11 7.34 3.92
C MET A 212 3.44 6.61 5.07
N ALA A 213 3.78 6.93 6.31
CA ALA A 213 3.11 6.40 7.50
C ALA A 213 1.62 6.78 7.54
N TYR A 214 1.31 8.05 7.21
CA TYR A 214 -0.07 8.52 7.08
C TYR A 214 -0.83 7.76 5.99
N ALA A 215 -0.25 7.61 4.79
CA ALA A 215 -0.87 6.88 3.69
C ALA A 215 -1.09 5.39 4.02
N GLY A 216 -0.09 4.75 4.64
CA GLY A 216 -0.19 3.37 5.12
C GLY A 216 -1.29 3.19 6.15
N PHE A 217 -1.40 4.12 7.11
CA PHE A 217 -2.47 4.13 8.10
C PHE A 217 -3.84 4.34 7.44
N ARG A 218 -3.98 5.33 6.54
CA ARG A 218 -5.23 5.59 5.81
C ARG A 218 -5.73 4.33 5.10
N PHE A 219 -4.85 3.60 4.42
CA PHE A 219 -5.21 2.35 3.75
C PHE A 219 -5.56 1.24 4.75
N ALA A 220 -4.74 1.03 5.78
CA ALA A 220 -4.98 0.04 6.81
C ALA A 220 -6.30 0.26 7.55
N GLU A 221 -6.61 1.52 7.90
CA GLU A 221 -7.88 1.87 8.56
C GLU A 221 -9.09 1.58 7.65
N LYS A 222 -8.98 1.84 6.34
CA LYS A 222 -10.02 1.50 5.37
C LYS A 222 -10.23 -0.01 5.27
N VAL A 223 -9.17 -0.81 5.27
CA VAL A 223 -9.27 -2.27 5.33
C VAL A 223 -9.96 -2.71 6.63
N LEU A 224 -9.58 -2.16 7.77
CA LEU A 224 -10.18 -2.49 9.07
C LEU A 224 -11.66 -2.09 9.15
N LYS A 225 -12.06 -0.93 8.61
CA LYS A 225 -13.45 -0.50 8.51
C LYS A 225 -14.28 -1.47 7.65
N ALA A 226 -13.74 -1.88 6.51
CA ALA A 226 -14.38 -2.88 5.65
C ALA A 226 -14.53 -4.24 6.36
N LEU A 227 -13.50 -4.69 7.09
CA LEU A 227 -13.57 -5.91 7.91
C LEU A 227 -14.58 -5.78 9.07
N ASN A 228 -14.79 -4.59 9.57
CA ASN A 228 -15.79 -4.30 10.59
C ASN A 228 -17.22 -4.16 10.02
N GLY A 229 -17.40 -4.36 8.70
CA GLY A 229 -18.71 -4.41 8.03
C GLY A 229 -19.12 -3.14 7.31
N GLU A 230 -18.29 -2.11 7.27
CA GLU A 230 -18.55 -0.90 6.47
C GLU A 230 -18.45 -1.23 4.98
N LYS A 231 -19.44 -0.79 4.18
CA LYS A 231 -19.54 -1.06 2.75
C LYS A 231 -19.21 0.17 1.91
N GLY A 232 -18.86 -0.05 0.63
CA GLY A 232 -18.61 1.03 -0.32
C GLY A 232 -17.28 1.75 -0.10
N ILE A 233 -16.36 1.15 0.67
CA ILE A 233 -15.02 1.69 0.87
C ILE A 233 -14.18 1.34 -0.37
N VAL A 234 -13.78 2.35 -1.11
CA VAL A 234 -12.97 2.21 -2.33
C VAL A 234 -11.62 2.90 -2.14
N GLU A 235 -10.53 2.19 -2.49
CA GLU A 235 -9.19 2.75 -2.47
C GLU A 235 -8.33 2.16 -3.60
N PRO A 236 -7.55 2.98 -4.33
CA PRO A 236 -6.54 2.47 -5.25
C PRO A 236 -5.47 1.66 -4.50
N THR A 237 -5.14 0.50 -5.05
CA THR A 237 -4.10 -0.36 -4.48
C THR A 237 -3.54 -1.31 -5.54
N PHE A 238 -2.26 -1.66 -5.43
CA PHE A 238 -1.58 -2.55 -6.34
C PHE A 238 -1.91 -4.01 -6.00
N VAL A 239 -2.57 -4.71 -6.92
CA VAL A 239 -3.13 -6.05 -6.71
C VAL A 239 -2.80 -7.01 -7.84
N TYR A 240 -2.94 -8.32 -7.57
CA TYR A 240 -2.96 -9.37 -8.60
C TYR A 240 -4.31 -9.38 -9.30
N LEU A 241 -4.36 -8.83 -10.51
CA LEU A 241 -5.60 -8.59 -11.26
C LEU A 241 -6.47 -9.84 -11.50
N PRO A 242 -5.90 -11.01 -11.91
CA PRO A 242 -6.73 -12.19 -12.15
C PRO A 242 -7.48 -12.72 -10.92
N GLY A 243 -7.05 -12.34 -9.72
CA GLY A 243 -7.69 -12.74 -8.46
C GLY A 243 -8.67 -11.70 -7.90
N VAL A 244 -8.85 -10.57 -8.59
CA VAL A 244 -9.78 -9.50 -8.18
C VAL A 244 -10.95 -9.44 -9.14
N PRO A 245 -12.22 -9.52 -8.69
CA PRO A 245 -13.39 -9.45 -9.56
C PRO A 245 -13.35 -8.21 -10.46
N GLY A 246 -13.44 -8.44 -11.78
CA GLY A 246 -13.30 -7.41 -12.81
C GLY A 246 -11.85 -7.06 -13.23
N GLY A 247 -10.86 -7.57 -12.51
CA GLY A 247 -9.44 -7.33 -12.82
C GLY A 247 -8.97 -8.03 -14.10
N GLU A 248 -9.58 -9.17 -14.45
CA GLU A 248 -9.23 -9.92 -15.68
C GLU A 248 -9.37 -9.08 -16.96
N ALA A 249 -10.36 -8.20 -17.02
CA ALA A 249 -10.54 -7.30 -18.16
C ALA A 249 -9.37 -6.33 -18.31
N ILE A 250 -8.88 -5.78 -17.19
CA ILE A 250 -7.72 -4.89 -17.16
C ILE A 250 -6.44 -5.67 -17.46
N ALA A 251 -6.28 -6.87 -16.90
CA ALA A 251 -5.13 -7.74 -17.21
C ALA A 251 -5.05 -8.04 -18.71
N LYS A 252 -6.18 -8.30 -19.36
CA LYS A 252 -6.25 -8.52 -20.82
C LYS A 252 -5.91 -7.24 -21.61
N GLU A 253 -6.39 -6.10 -21.17
CA GLU A 253 -6.16 -4.81 -21.84
C GLU A 253 -4.71 -4.34 -21.72
N THR A 254 -4.11 -4.49 -20.53
CA THR A 254 -2.74 -4.03 -20.25
C THR A 254 -1.67 -5.08 -20.54
N GLY A 255 -2.05 -6.36 -20.56
CA GLY A 255 -1.10 -7.49 -20.62
C GLY A 255 -0.31 -7.67 -19.32
N LEU A 256 -0.83 -7.19 -18.17
CA LEU A 256 -0.18 -7.23 -16.87
C LEU A 256 -1.02 -8.00 -15.85
N ASP A 257 -0.37 -8.85 -15.06
CA ASP A 257 -1.03 -9.55 -13.94
C ASP A 257 -1.14 -8.69 -12.67
N PHE A 258 -0.32 -7.67 -12.53
CA PHE A 258 -0.32 -6.78 -11.37
C PHE A 258 -0.49 -5.32 -11.80
N PHE A 259 -1.38 -4.61 -11.11
CA PHE A 259 -1.68 -3.22 -11.43
C PHE A 259 -2.40 -2.54 -10.27
N SER A 260 -2.19 -1.23 -10.07
CA SER A 260 -2.97 -0.45 -9.11
C SER A 260 -4.27 0.01 -9.74
N VAL A 261 -5.37 -0.33 -9.08
CA VAL A 261 -6.73 0.07 -9.48
C VAL A 261 -7.56 0.44 -8.25
N PRO A 262 -8.61 1.24 -8.39
CA PRO A 262 -9.61 1.39 -7.34
C PRO A 262 -10.27 0.04 -7.04
N VAL A 263 -10.16 -0.39 -5.78
CA VAL A 263 -10.73 -1.65 -5.29
C VAL A 263 -11.74 -1.34 -4.21
N GLU A 264 -12.94 -1.91 -4.31
CA GLU A 264 -13.90 -1.89 -3.22
C GLU A 264 -13.49 -2.93 -2.18
N LEU A 265 -13.11 -2.46 -1.00
CA LEU A 265 -12.73 -3.30 0.12
C LEU A 265 -14.00 -3.90 0.76
N GLY A 266 -13.99 -5.19 1.10
CA GLY A 266 -15.18 -5.86 1.62
C GLY A 266 -14.91 -7.00 2.58
N VAL A 267 -15.95 -7.33 3.37
CA VAL A 267 -15.98 -8.51 4.24
C VAL A 267 -16.20 -9.75 3.38
N ASN A 268 -15.67 -10.89 3.79
CA ASN A 268 -15.84 -12.18 3.10
C ASN A 268 -15.20 -12.27 1.70
N LYS A 269 -14.00 -11.76 1.54
CA LYS A 269 -13.18 -11.92 0.33
C LYS A 269 -13.70 -11.19 -0.92
N ARG A 270 -14.42 -10.10 -0.76
CA ARG A 270 -14.92 -9.31 -1.90
C ARG A 270 -14.15 -8.00 -2.02
N CYS A 271 -12.92 -8.07 -2.48
CA CYS A 271 -12.34 -6.90 -3.15
C CYS A 271 -12.94 -6.87 -4.55
N GLN A 272 -13.86 -5.96 -4.80
CA GLN A 272 -14.45 -5.77 -6.12
C GLN A 272 -13.81 -4.51 -6.74
N GLN A 273 -13.47 -4.59 -8.00
CA GLN A 273 -13.18 -3.39 -8.76
C GLN A 273 -14.44 -2.51 -8.78
N SER A 274 -14.38 -1.34 -8.15
CA SER A 274 -15.56 -0.47 -8.01
C SER A 274 -15.96 0.27 -9.28
N SER A 275 -15.06 0.33 -10.27
CA SER A 275 -15.28 1.01 -11.54
C SER A 275 -14.42 0.40 -12.64
N LYS A 276 -14.70 0.76 -13.89
CA LYS A 276 -13.82 0.48 -15.03
C LYS A 276 -12.88 1.70 -15.17
N PRO A 277 -11.76 1.79 -14.44
CA PRO A 277 -10.94 3.00 -14.39
C PRO A 277 -10.37 3.38 -15.76
N LEU A 278 -10.23 2.42 -16.67
CA LEU A 278 -9.69 2.65 -18.02
C LEU A 278 -10.76 3.08 -19.03
N SER A 279 -12.06 3.01 -18.71
CA SER A 279 -13.12 3.24 -19.70
C SER A 279 -13.36 4.70 -20.07
N ASN A 280 -12.94 5.66 -19.26
CA ASN A 280 -13.22 7.09 -19.45
C ASN A 280 -11.98 7.96 -19.21
N ILE A 281 -10.82 7.51 -19.67
CA ILE A 281 -9.58 8.28 -19.59
C ILE A 281 -9.39 9.14 -20.85
N ASN A 282 -8.90 10.36 -20.65
CA ASN A 282 -8.59 11.27 -21.77
C ASN A 282 -7.30 10.89 -22.50
N ASP A 283 -6.98 11.58 -23.60
CA ASP A 283 -5.83 11.22 -24.42
C ASP A 283 -4.47 11.47 -23.73
N ALA A 284 -4.39 12.42 -22.81
CA ALA A 284 -3.19 12.63 -22.00
C ALA A 284 -3.00 11.45 -21.01
N GLU A 285 -4.06 11.03 -20.34
CA GLU A 285 -4.03 9.88 -19.42
C GLU A 285 -3.75 8.56 -20.15
N LYS A 286 -4.22 8.40 -21.41
CA LYS A 286 -3.86 7.24 -22.26
C LYS A 286 -2.36 7.17 -22.55
N LYS A 287 -1.72 8.30 -22.78
CA LYS A 287 -0.25 8.36 -22.98
C LYS A 287 0.50 7.96 -21.72
N LEU A 288 0.06 8.46 -20.56
CA LEU A 288 0.62 8.05 -19.28
C LEU A 288 0.43 6.55 -19.02
N LEU A 289 -0.75 6.01 -19.34
CA LEU A 289 -1.03 4.59 -19.21
C LEU A 289 -0.11 3.73 -20.08
N ALA A 290 0.16 4.14 -21.32
CA ALA A 290 1.07 3.41 -22.20
C ALA A 290 2.49 3.33 -21.62
N ALA A 291 3.06 4.46 -21.17
CA ALA A 291 4.36 4.50 -20.49
C ALA A 291 4.37 3.65 -19.20
N CYS A 292 3.31 3.74 -18.43
CA CYS A 292 3.12 2.93 -17.21
C CYS A 292 3.20 1.43 -17.50
N VAL A 293 2.47 0.94 -18.49
CA VAL A 293 2.42 -0.49 -18.86
C VAL A 293 3.82 -0.99 -19.24
N ASP A 294 4.57 -0.23 -20.02
CA ASP A 294 5.93 -0.61 -20.42
C ASP A 294 6.88 -0.67 -19.23
N GLY A 295 6.83 0.30 -18.32
CA GLY A 295 7.64 0.31 -17.10
C GLY A 295 7.29 -0.84 -16.15
N LEU A 296 6.01 -1.15 -16.00
CA LEU A 296 5.54 -2.20 -15.08
C LEU A 296 5.95 -3.61 -15.50
N LYS A 297 5.96 -3.91 -16.80
CA LYS A 297 6.40 -5.24 -17.31
C LYS A 297 7.77 -5.63 -16.73
N GLY A 298 8.73 -4.72 -16.79
CA GLY A 298 10.08 -4.96 -16.26
C GLY A 298 10.11 -5.09 -14.74
N ASN A 299 9.32 -4.27 -14.02
CA ASN A 299 9.28 -4.29 -12.57
C ASN A 299 8.66 -5.60 -12.03
N ILE A 300 7.54 -6.03 -12.60
CA ILE A 300 6.85 -7.27 -12.24
C ILE A 300 7.75 -8.48 -12.53
N SER A 301 8.33 -8.54 -13.75
CA SER A 301 9.23 -9.62 -14.16
C SER A 301 10.43 -9.77 -13.21
N LYS A 302 11.05 -8.66 -12.80
CA LYS A 302 12.14 -8.67 -11.79
C LYS A 302 11.70 -9.31 -10.49
N GLY A 303 10.51 -8.93 -9.99
CA GLY A 303 9.96 -9.49 -8.76
C GLY A 303 9.71 -11.00 -8.85
N VAL A 304 9.03 -11.45 -9.90
CA VAL A 304 8.74 -12.87 -10.13
C VAL A 304 10.02 -13.69 -10.30
N THR A 305 10.98 -13.19 -11.10
CA THR A 305 12.28 -13.85 -11.30
C THR A 305 13.04 -13.99 -9.98
N PHE A 306 13.09 -12.92 -9.17
CA PHE A 306 13.74 -12.95 -7.86
C PHE A 306 13.10 -13.99 -6.92
N ALA A 307 11.77 -14.04 -6.87
CA ALA A 307 11.06 -14.99 -6.01
C ALA A 307 11.35 -16.45 -6.39
N ASN A 308 11.47 -16.74 -7.69
CA ASN A 308 11.69 -18.06 -8.22
C ASN A 308 13.19 -18.45 -8.36
N ALA A 309 14.11 -17.54 -8.03
CA ALA A 309 15.54 -17.82 -8.05
C ALA A 309 15.95 -18.87 -6.99
N PRO A 310 16.99 -19.68 -7.23
CA PRO A 310 17.52 -20.59 -6.21
C PRO A 310 17.97 -19.83 -4.95
N PRO A 311 17.93 -20.46 -3.76
CA PRO A 311 18.27 -19.81 -2.49
C PRO A 311 19.63 -19.13 -2.44
N GLN A 312 20.59 -19.58 -3.25
CA GLN A 312 21.94 -19.01 -3.34
C GLN A 312 22.01 -17.66 -4.09
N GLN A 313 20.91 -17.22 -4.72
CA GLN A 313 20.80 -15.96 -5.46
C GLN A 313 19.83 -14.97 -4.82
N LYS A 314 19.22 -15.35 -3.71
CA LYS A 314 18.33 -14.55 -2.88
C LYS A 314 19.11 -13.99 -1.69
#